data_7294e4a88ef706acb7fbeb8e4fb73062
#
_entry.id   7294e4a88ef706acb7fbeb8e4fb73062
#
_cell.length_a   1.000
_cell.length_b   1.000
_cell.length_c   1.000
_cell.angle_alpha   90.00
_cell.angle_beta   90.00
_cell.angle_gamma   90.00
#
_symmetry.space_group_name_H-M   'P 1'
#
loop_
_entity.id
_entity.type
_entity.pdbx_description
1 polymer ?
#
loop_
_entity_poly.entity_id
_entity_poly.type
_entity_poly.pdbx_seq_one_letter_code
_entity_poly.pdbx_strand_id
1 'polypeptide(L)'
;MNKPFIKICGITNTKDAALATSLNVNSIGFNMYEESARYIPKEKVKEIIRELPENTIPVMVFVDPTFDYVRSCLDISPKIIPQFHGKETQEFCSSFEREYIKAVRVSKKEDLELGSQNYSNAWMILFDSYINKQFGGTGKVFNWNFFKGQNIDKDYL
;
A
#
# COMPACT_ATOMS: atom_id res chain seq x y z
N MET A 1 22.65 -2.81 10.92
CA MET A 1 21.22 -2.50 11.17
C MET A 1 20.55 -2.34 9.82
N ASN A 2 19.51 -3.08 9.51
CA ASN A 2 18.74 -2.88 8.31
C ASN A 2 18.04 -1.52 8.38
N LYS A 3 18.15 -0.73 7.30
CA LYS A 3 17.44 0.55 7.24
C LYS A 3 15.92 0.26 7.17
N PRO A 4 15.07 1.07 7.84
CA PRO A 4 13.63 0.89 7.77
C PRO A 4 13.15 1.15 6.34
N PHE A 5 12.12 0.40 5.91
CA PHE A 5 11.43 0.67 4.64
C PHE A 5 10.49 1.86 4.86
N ILE A 6 10.70 2.93 4.09
CA ILE A 6 9.93 4.17 4.20
C ILE A 6 9.05 4.34 2.97
N LYS A 7 7.74 4.45 3.18
CA LYS A 7 6.74 4.72 2.14
C LYS A 7 6.00 6.02 2.44
N ILE A 8 6.00 6.97 1.50
CA ILE A 8 5.16 8.18 1.57
C ILE A 8 3.94 8.00 0.68
N CYS A 9 2.74 8.06 1.27
CA CYS A 9 1.48 7.71 0.59
C CYS A 9 0.57 8.91 0.38
N GLY A 10 -0.09 8.95 -0.80
CA GLY A 10 -1.04 10.00 -1.16
C GLY A 10 -0.40 11.12 -1.97
N ILE A 11 0.60 10.80 -2.75
CA ILE A 11 1.20 11.72 -3.74
C ILE A 11 0.17 12.03 -4.83
N THR A 12 -0.03 13.32 -5.12
CA THR A 12 -0.99 13.80 -6.11
C THR A 12 -0.40 14.69 -7.19
N ASN A 13 0.90 15.02 -7.08
CA ASN A 13 1.59 15.89 -8.04
C ASN A 13 3.09 15.59 -8.11
N THR A 14 3.74 16.07 -9.18
CA THR A 14 5.18 15.86 -9.44
C THR A 14 6.07 16.53 -8.41
N LYS A 15 5.69 17.69 -7.88
CA LYS A 15 6.47 18.44 -6.90
C LYS A 15 6.62 17.66 -5.59
N ASP A 16 5.52 17.09 -5.09
CA ASP A 16 5.53 16.28 -3.87
C ASP A 16 6.27 14.95 -4.10
N ALA A 17 6.13 14.36 -5.30
CA ALA A 17 6.89 13.18 -5.70
C ALA A 17 8.41 13.45 -5.68
N ALA A 18 8.85 14.55 -6.29
CA ALA A 18 10.25 14.95 -6.32
C ALA A 18 10.79 15.24 -4.91
N LEU A 19 10.02 15.91 -4.07
CA LEU A 19 10.40 16.15 -2.68
C LEU A 19 10.55 14.85 -1.90
N ALA A 20 9.56 13.94 -1.99
CA ALA A 20 9.61 12.65 -1.30
C ALA A 20 10.84 11.83 -1.73
N THR A 21 11.09 11.74 -3.04
CA THR A 21 12.24 10.97 -3.57
C THR A 21 13.59 11.59 -3.22
N SER A 22 13.67 12.93 -3.10
CA SER A 22 14.91 13.61 -2.65
C SER A 22 15.30 13.24 -1.20
N LEU A 23 14.36 12.76 -0.40
CA LEU A 23 14.59 12.26 0.96
C LEU A 23 15.00 10.78 1.00
N ASN A 24 15.28 10.17 -0.16
CA ASN A 24 15.66 8.76 -0.29
C ASN A 24 14.64 7.77 0.33
N VAL A 25 13.35 8.03 0.16
CA VAL A 25 12.31 7.06 0.54
C VAL A 25 12.35 5.85 -0.38
N ASN A 26 11.96 4.68 0.14
CA ASN A 26 11.92 3.44 -0.66
C ASN A 26 10.75 3.43 -1.64
N SER A 27 9.64 4.07 -1.28
CA SER A 27 8.39 3.97 -2.03
C SER A 27 7.53 5.22 -1.91
N ILE A 28 6.77 5.51 -2.98
CA ILE A 28 5.70 6.51 -2.95
C ILE A 28 4.38 5.87 -3.36
N GLY A 29 3.29 6.31 -2.73
CA GLY A 29 1.95 5.75 -2.94
C GLY A 29 1.00 6.72 -3.63
N PHE A 30 0.25 6.21 -4.60
CA PHE A 30 -0.79 6.90 -5.36
C PHE A 30 -2.14 6.29 -5.01
N ASN A 31 -3.10 7.10 -4.60
CA ASN A 31 -4.42 6.60 -4.24
C ASN A 31 -5.33 6.53 -5.46
N MET A 32 -5.72 5.31 -5.84
CA MET A 32 -6.57 5.02 -7.00
C MET A 32 -8.06 4.92 -6.64
N TYR A 33 -8.43 5.19 -5.37
CA TYR A 33 -9.81 5.16 -4.88
C TYR A 33 -10.45 6.53 -5.02
N GLU A 34 -11.46 6.67 -5.88
CA GLU A 34 -12.05 7.96 -6.28
C GLU A 34 -12.68 8.74 -5.13
N GLU A 35 -13.19 8.04 -4.09
CA GLU A 35 -13.77 8.71 -2.92
C GLU A 35 -12.70 9.27 -1.95
N SER A 36 -11.43 9.02 -2.21
CA SER A 36 -10.35 9.56 -1.39
C SER A 36 -10.06 11.01 -1.71
N ALA A 37 -9.90 11.85 -0.69
CA ALA A 37 -9.41 13.23 -0.87
C ALA A 37 -8.01 13.31 -1.51
N ARG A 38 -7.27 12.19 -1.56
CA ARG A 38 -5.94 12.07 -2.17
C ARG A 38 -5.97 11.23 -3.46
N TYR A 39 -7.15 11.12 -4.08
CA TYR A 39 -7.27 10.44 -5.37
C TYR A 39 -6.44 11.13 -6.44
N ILE A 40 -5.83 10.33 -7.31
CA ILE A 40 -5.09 10.80 -8.48
C ILE A 40 -5.46 9.95 -9.70
N PRO A 41 -5.85 10.55 -10.85
CA PRO A 41 -6.10 9.80 -12.07
C PRO A 41 -4.85 9.07 -12.56
N LYS A 42 -5.05 7.89 -13.15
CA LYS A 42 -3.95 7.03 -13.63
C LYS A 42 -3.06 7.71 -14.68
N GLU A 43 -3.59 8.61 -15.48
CA GLU A 43 -2.87 9.40 -16.49
C GLU A 43 -1.80 10.27 -15.81
N LYS A 44 -2.16 10.94 -14.72
CA LYS A 44 -1.20 11.73 -13.92
C LYS A 44 -0.17 10.85 -13.21
N VAL A 45 -0.58 9.69 -12.71
CA VAL A 45 0.38 8.73 -12.13
C VAL A 45 1.41 8.31 -13.17
N LYS A 46 0.97 8.04 -14.42
CA LYS A 46 1.87 7.69 -15.52
C LYS A 46 2.91 8.79 -15.81
N GLU A 47 2.51 10.07 -15.73
CA GLU A 47 3.43 11.20 -15.88
C GLU A 47 4.47 11.21 -14.76
N ILE A 48 4.03 11.07 -13.51
CA ILE A 48 4.93 11.08 -12.34
C ILE A 48 5.92 9.90 -12.38
N ILE A 49 5.44 8.70 -12.70
CA ILE A 49 6.29 7.49 -12.72
C ILE A 49 7.45 7.62 -13.69
N ARG A 50 7.28 8.33 -14.82
CA ARG A 50 8.34 8.53 -15.82
C ARG A 50 9.54 9.32 -15.28
N GLU A 51 9.30 10.16 -14.27
CA GLU A 51 10.30 11.02 -13.66
C GLU A 51 10.89 10.43 -12.36
N LEU A 52 10.37 9.27 -11.90
CA LEU A 52 10.85 8.65 -10.67
C LEU A 52 12.27 8.08 -10.82
N PRO A 53 13.11 8.25 -9.79
CA PRO A 53 14.36 7.53 -9.69
C PRO A 53 14.17 6.02 -9.76
N GLU A 54 15.13 5.30 -10.35
CA GLU A 54 15.04 3.84 -10.54
C GLU A 54 14.86 3.05 -9.25
N ASN A 55 15.40 3.54 -8.16
CA ASN A 55 15.35 2.92 -6.83
C ASN A 55 14.09 3.28 -6.02
N THR A 56 13.15 4.06 -6.58
CA THR A 56 11.89 4.38 -5.93
C THR A 56 10.77 3.48 -6.45
N ILE A 57 10.10 2.77 -5.56
CA ILE A 57 9.00 1.86 -5.89
C ILE A 57 7.68 2.63 -5.95
N PRO A 58 7.00 2.70 -7.13
CA PRO A 58 5.66 3.25 -7.21
C PRO A 58 4.63 2.24 -6.69
N VAL A 59 3.80 2.63 -5.74
CA VAL A 59 2.71 1.82 -5.19
C VAL A 59 1.37 2.43 -5.55
N MET A 60 0.47 1.67 -6.16
CA MET A 60 -0.91 2.08 -6.41
C MET A 60 -1.85 1.46 -5.38
N VAL A 61 -2.59 2.30 -4.66
CA VAL A 61 -3.48 1.90 -3.56
C VAL A 61 -4.90 1.78 -4.08
N PHE A 62 -5.48 0.59 -3.91
CA PHE A 62 -6.84 0.24 -4.34
C PHE A 62 -7.72 -0.12 -3.15
N VAL A 63 -9.02 0.13 -3.27
CA VAL A 63 -10.05 -0.28 -2.31
C VAL A 63 -11.19 -0.92 -3.07
N ASP A 64 -11.38 -2.23 -2.89
CA ASP A 64 -12.40 -3.06 -3.54
C ASP A 64 -12.53 -2.80 -5.07
N PRO A 65 -11.43 -2.79 -5.84
CA PRO A 65 -11.43 -2.43 -7.25
C PRO A 65 -11.96 -3.59 -8.13
N THR A 66 -12.34 -3.27 -9.37
CA THR A 66 -12.52 -4.30 -10.39
C THR A 66 -11.17 -4.81 -10.90
N PHE A 67 -11.15 -6.06 -11.39
CA PHE A 67 -9.94 -6.68 -11.97
C PHE A 67 -9.41 -5.85 -13.15
N ASP A 68 -10.28 -5.44 -14.07
CA ASP A 68 -9.90 -4.69 -15.28
C ASP A 68 -9.29 -3.33 -14.93
N TYR A 69 -9.81 -2.67 -13.90
CA TYR A 69 -9.26 -1.40 -13.45
C TYR A 69 -7.82 -1.57 -12.91
N VAL A 70 -7.60 -2.54 -12.03
CA VAL A 70 -6.25 -2.82 -11.53
C VAL A 70 -5.31 -3.17 -12.68
N ARG A 71 -5.72 -4.06 -13.59
CA ARG A 71 -4.91 -4.47 -14.75
C ARG A 71 -4.51 -3.25 -15.58
N SER A 72 -5.48 -2.37 -15.91
CA SER A 72 -5.21 -1.15 -16.69
C SER A 72 -4.23 -0.19 -16.01
N CYS A 73 -4.20 -0.18 -14.68
CA CYS A 73 -3.25 0.61 -13.90
C CYS A 73 -1.86 -0.03 -13.89
N LEU A 74 -1.77 -1.35 -13.73
CA LEU A 74 -0.51 -2.08 -13.71
C LEU A 74 0.20 -2.10 -15.07
N ASP A 75 -0.55 -1.97 -16.17
CA ASP A 75 0.00 -1.89 -17.54
C ASP A 75 0.81 -0.59 -17.77
N ILE A 76 0.70 0.41 -16.89
CA ILE A 76 1.48 1.65 -16.98
C ILE A 76 2.97 1.39 -16.81
N SER A 77 3.36 0.50 -15.87
CA SER A 77 4.76 0.17 -15.62
C SER A 77 4.91 -1.18 -14.90
N PRO A 78 5.91 -2.00 -15.27
CA PRO A 78 6.22 -3.24 -14.55
C PRO A 78 6.72 -3.01 -13.12
N LYS A 79 7.17 -1.80 -12.78
CA LYS A 79 7.67 -1.43 -11.44
C LYS A 79 6.55 -1.18 -10.43
N ILE A 80 5.28 -1.05 -10.88
CA ILE A 80 4.16 -0.75 -9.98
C ILE A 80 3.86 -1.96 -9.12
N ILE A 81 3.81 -1.73 -7.80
CA ILE A 81 3.31 -2.70 -6.83
C ILE A 81 1.89 -2.28 -6.43
N PRO A 82 0.87 -3.13 -6.61
CA PRO A 82 -0.47 -2.85 -6.10
C PRO A 82 -0.50 -3.01 -4.58
N GLN A 83 -1.21 -2.10 -3.91
CA GLN A 83 -1.57 -2.20 -2.51
C GLN A 83 -3.09 -2.33 -2.40
N PHE A 84 -3.57 -3.44 -1.90
CA PHE A 84 -4.99 -3.70 -1.69
C PHE A 84 -5.40 -3.33 -0.27
N HIS A 85 -6.26 -2.33 -0.15
CA HIS A 85 -6.64 -1.72 1.14
C HIS A 85 -8.11 -1.95 1.52
N GLY A 86 -8.85 -2.70 0.71
CA GLY A 86 -10.25 -3.09 0.91
C GLY A 86 -10.39 -4.51 1.44
N LYS A 87 -11.43 -5.21 0.97
CA LYS A 87 -11.78 -6.58 1.36
C LYS A 87 -11.33 -7.63 0.34
N GLU A 88 -10.41 -7.27 -0.53
CA GLU A 88 -9.90 -8.16 -1.58
C GLU A 88 -9.35 -9.45 -0.97
N THR A 89 -9.73 -10.60 -1.54
CA THR A 89 -9.22 -11.91 -1.11
C THR A 89 -7.79 -12.13 -1.58
N GLN A 90 -7.09 -13.10 -0.98
CA GLN A 90 -5.74 -13.48 -1.43
C GLN A 90 -5.72 -13.90 -2.89
N GLU A 91 -6.74 -14.68 -3.33
CA GLU A 91 -6.88 -15.12 -4.72
C GLU A 91 -6.97 -13.94 -5.69
N PHE A 92 -7.80 -12.94 -5.35
CA PHE A 92 -7.89 -11.71 -6.14
C PHE A 92 -6.55 -10.98 -6.17
N CYS A 93 -5.91 -10.78 -5.03
CA CYS A 93 -4.62 -10.08 -4.96
C CYS A 93 -3.53 -10.79 -5.78
N SER A 94 -3.49 -12.12 -5.72
CA SER A 94 -2.49 -12.94 -6.42
C SER A 94 -2.76 -13.11 -7.92
N SER A 95 -4.00 -12.84 -8.39
CA SER A 95 -4.39 -13.04 -9.80
C SER A 95 -3.67 -12.12 -10.80
N PHE A 96 -2.98 -11.09 -10.30
CA PHE A 96 -2.21 -10.17 -11.14
C PHE A 96 -0.78 -10.64 -11.42
N GLU A 97 -0.34 -11.75 -10.83
CA GLU A 97 1.01 -12.35 -11.00
C GLU A 97 2.13 -11.34 -10.69
N ARG A 98 1.93 -10.51 -9.66
CA ARG A 98 2.87 -9.51 -9.16
C ARG A 98 2.98 -9.56 -7.65
N GLU A 99 4.10 -9.11 -7.14
CA GLU A 99 4.21 -8.74 -5.73
C GLU A 99 3.13 -7.72 -5.38
N TYR A 100 2.55 -7.86 -4.19
CA TYR A 100 1.54 -6.94 -3.71
C TYR A 100 1.67 -6.67 -2.21
N ILE A 101 1.15 -5.52 -1.79
CA ILE A 101 1.00 -5.15 -0.39
C ILE A 101 -0.47 -5.36 -0.01
N LYS A 102 -0.74 -6.04 1.11
CA LYS A 102 -2.09 -6.11 1.65
C LYS A 102 -2.21 -5.27 2.91
N ALA A 103 -3.16 -4.34 2.92
CA ALA A 103 -3.52 -3.63 4.14
C ALA A 103 -4.51 -4.48 4.96
N VAL A 104 -4.17 -4.68 6.22
CA VAL A 104 -4.96 -5.43 7.21
C VAL A 104 -5.35 -4.47 8.33
N ARG A 105 -6.65 -4.39 8.59
CA ARG A 105 -7.17 -3.57 9.69
C ARG A 105 -7.01 -4.30 11.00
N VAL A 106 -6.38 -3.62 11.95
CA VAL A 106 -6.09 -4.19 13.28
C VAL A 106 -6.96 -3.51 14.32
N SER A 107 -7.84 -4.30 14.93
CA SER A 107 -8.67 -3.89 16.08
C SER A 107 -8.24 -4.60 17.37
N LYS A 108 -7.64 -5.77 17.25
CA LYS A 108 -7.17 -6.62 18.34
C LYS A 108 -5.90 -7.37 17.92
N LYS A 109 -5.22 -7.97 18.89
CA LYS A 109 -3.92 -8.63 18.71
C LYS A 109 -3.96 -9.77 17.68
N GLU A 110 -5.02 -10.55 17.68
CA GLU A 110 -5.21 -11.71 16.79
C GLU A 110 -5.28 -11.32 15.31
N ASP A 111 -5.69 -10.08 15.01
CA ASP A 111 -5.79 -9.59 13.63
C ASP A 111 -4.41 -9.52 12.94
N LEU A 112 -3.32 -9.37 13.70
CA LEU A 112 -1.95 -9.35 13.17
C LEU A 112 -1.57 -10.72 12.58
N GLU A 113 -1.79 -11.78 13.35
CA GLU A 113 -1.45 -13.14 12.95
C GLU A 113 -2.37 -13.63 11.82
N LEU A 114 -3.68 -13.45 11.98
CA LEU A 114 -4.66 -13.82 10.96
C LEU A 114 -4.43 -13.08 9.65
N GLY A 115 -4.10 -11.78 9.71
CA GLY A 115 -3.78 -11.00 8.52
C GLY A 115 -2.56 -11.55 7.78
N SER A 116 -1.48 -11.91 8.49
CA SER A 116 -0.30 -12.50 7.91
C SER A 116 -0.58 -13.88 7.29
N GLN A 117 -1.35 -14.73 7.98
CA GLN A 117 -1.71 -16.08 7.50
C GLN A 117 -2.63 -16.04 6.28
N ASN A 118 -3.67 -15.20 6.30
CA ASN A 118 -4.65 -15.09 5.23
C ASN A 118 -4.07 -14.52 3.92
N TYR A 119 -2.93 -13.83 3.99
CA TYR A 119 -2.26 -13.24 2.83
C TYR A 119 -0.80 -13.71 2.74
N SER A 120 -0.61 -15.03 2.82
CA SER A 120 0.72 -15.67 2.79
C SER A 120 1.53 -15.36 1.53
N ASN A 121 0.87 -15.02 0.41
CA ASN A 121 1.50 -14.65 -0.86
C ASN A 121 1.83 -13.15 -0.98
N ALA A 122 1.41 -12.31 -0.02
CA ALA A 122 1.76 -10.90 -0.04
C ALA A 122 3.27 -10.70 0.11
N TRP A 123 3.82 -9.71 -0.60
CA TRP A 123 5.19 -9.27 -0.38
C TRP A 123 5.34 -8.60 0.99
N MET A 124 4.40 -7.70 1.33
CA MET A 124 4.34 -7.04 2.63
C MET A 124 2.91 -6.96 3.15
N ILE A 125 2.76 -6.91 4.48
CA ILE A 125 1.51 -6.58 5.16
C ILE A 125 1.60 -5.16 5.71
N LEU A 126 0.61 -4.32 5.41
CA LEU A 126 0.44 -3.02 6.05
C LEU A 126 -0.60 -3.15 7.15
N PHE A 127 -0.21 -2.92 8.39
CA PHE A 127 -1.14 -2.92 9.50
C PHE A 127 -1.71 -1.51 9.72
N ASP A 128 -3.03 -1.37 9.48
CA ASP A 128 -3.74 -0.11 9.65
C ASP A 128 -4.65 -0.15 10.87
N SER A 129 -4.76 0.98 11.59
CA SER A 129 -5.62 1.07 12.76
C SER A 129 -7.10 0.97 12.34
N TYR A 130 -7.87 0.09 13.02
CA TYR A 130 -9.29 -0.03 12.75
C TYR A 130 -10.06 1.20 13.26
N ILE A 131 -10.73 1.89 12.36
CA ILE A 131 -11.72 2.91 12.70
C ILE A 131 -12.98 2.68 11.89
N ASN A 132 -14.12 2.57 12.58
CA ASN A 132 -15.41 2.38 11.92
C ASN A 132 -15.64 3.43 10.83
N LYS A 133 -15.86 2.98 9.60
CA LYS A 133 -16.27 3.77 8.42
C LYS A 133 -15.24 4.75 7.82
N GLN A 134 -13.94 4.70 8.18
CA GLN A 134 -12.91 5.51 7.52
C GLN A 134 -11.72 4.66 7.06
N PHE A 135 -11.22 4.92 5.86
CA PHE A 135 -10.04 4.28 5.27
C PHE A 135 -8.82 5.18 5.47
N GLY A 136 -7.98 4.87 6.47
CA GLY A 136 -6.70 5.54 6.71
C GLY A 136 -6.75 7.00 7.20
N GLY A 137 -5.63 7.51 7.69
CA GLY A 137 -5.43 8.94 7.96
C GLY A 137 -6.23 9.55 9.12
N THR A 138 -6.71 8.77 10.06
CA THR A 138 -7.64 9.19 11.12
C THR A 138 -6.98 9.84 12.33
N GLY A 139 -5.65 9.78 12.42
CA GLY A 139 -4.87 10.35 13.54
C GLY A 139 -5.06 9.65 14.89
N LYS A 140 -5.77 8.51 14.96
CA LYS A 140 -5.88 7.74 16.20
C LYS A 140 -4.63 6.90 16.43
N VAL A 141 -4.25 6.78 17.69
CA VAL A 141 -3.05 6.06 18.11
C VAL A 141 -3.27 4.55 17.95
N PHE A 142 -2.38 3.91 17.19
CA PHE A 142 -2.30 2.46 17.09
C PHE A 142 -1.79 1.87 18.42
N ASN A 143 -2.37 0.77 18.89
CA ASN A 143 -1.89 0.11 20.10
C ASN A 143 -0.68 -0.79 19.79
N TRP A 144 0.50 -0.24 19.86
CA TRP A 144 1.78 -0.94 19.61
C TRP A 144 2.03 -2.15 20.51
N ASN A 145 1.31 -2.28 21.64
CA ASN A 145 1.42 -3.46 22.49
C ASN A 145 0.90 -4.72 21.81
N PHE A 146 0.10 -4.61 20.76
CA PHE A 146 -0.33 -5.77 19.97
C PHE A 146 0.84 -6.53 19.36
N PHE A 147 1.93 -5.86 19.03
CA PHE A 147 3.15 -6.50 18.48
C PHE A 147 4.00 -7.24 19.50
N LYS A 148 3.82 -6.98 20.80
CA LYS A 148 4.62 -7.62 21.83
C LYS A 148 4.36 -9.14 21.86
N GLY A 149 5.45 -9.92 21.66
CA GLY A 149 5.41 -11.38 21.67
C GLY A 149 4.69 -12.01 20.48
N GLN A 150 4.51 -11.27 19.38
CA GLN A 150 4.06 -11.84 18.11
C GLN A 150 5.26 -12.21 17.24
N ASN A 151 5.17 -13.38 16.62
CA ASN A 151 6.07 -13.79 15.55
C ASN A 151 5.34 -13.56 14.23
N ILE A 152 5.66 -12.46 13.55
CA ILE A 152 5.08 -12.14 12.23
C ILE A 152 6.13 -12.53 11.20
N ASP A 153 5.90 -13.65 10.50
CA ASP A 153 6.82 -14.20 9.50
C ASP A 153 6.81 -13.45 8.15
N LYS A 154 6.44 -12.17 8.18
CA LYS A 154 6.35 -11.30 7.00
C LYS A 154 6.96 -9.95 7.27
N ASP A 155 7.53 -9.33 6.23
CA ASP A 155 7.82 -7.90 6.25
C ASP A 155 6.53 -7.09 6.37
N TYR A 156 6.53 -6.05 7.18
CA TYR A 156 5.34 -5.22 7.41
C TYR A 156 5.66 -3.72 7.46
N LEU A 157 4.63 -2.92 7.15
CA LEU A 157 4.59 -1.46 7.18
C LEU A 157 3.68 -0.96 8.31
#